data_5e947ddf1708508d37c633bdad0d5264
#
_entry.id   5e947ddf1708508d37c633bdad0d5264
#
_cell.length_a   1.000
_cell.length_b   1.000
_cell.length_c   1.000
_cell.angle_alpha   90.00
_cell.angle_beta   90.00
_cell.angle_gamma   90.00
#
_symmetry.space_group_name_H-M   'P 1'
#
loop_
_entity.id
_entity.type
_entity.pdbx_description
1 polymer ?
#
loop_
_entity_poly.entity_id
_entity_poly.type
_entity_poly.pdbx_seq_one_letter_code
_entity_poly.pdbx_strand_id
1 'polypeptide(L)'
;SLTAEAIEAMAAPFGWQLDSSRSLLRRGPWQVELGWGQFAAILNRADLALASAGTASEQAVGLGKPVLQLCGRGPQFTARFAEAQRRLLGPGVSCATGKPGSAAVLQATADLAAQHLAALADPEAGPAWRRQLAALGAERIGAPGGSAQIATAIMERIPAPSGQNHG
;
A
#
# COMPACT_ATOMS: atom_id res chain seq x y z
N SER A 1 -4.45 -7.41 -16.87
CA SER A 1 -4.27 -6.06 -16.32
C SER A 1 -5.48 -5.20 -16.67
N LEU A 2 -5.87 -4.29 -15.79
CA LEU A 2 -6.92 -3.32 -16.08
C LEU A 2 -6.41 -2.35 -17.17
N THR A 3 -7.21 -2.17 -18.22
CA THR A 3 -6.95 -1.14 -19.25
C THR A 3 -7.59 0.19 -18.84
N ALA A 4 -7.20 1.27 -19.48
CA ALA A 4 -7.78 2.60 -19.23
C ALA A 4 -9.30 2.61 -19.50
N GLU A 5 -9.74 1.95 -20.56
CA GLU A 5 -11.15 1.82 -20.94
C GLU A 5 -11.95 1.05 -19.90
N ALA A 6 -11.37 -0.03 -19.35
CA ALA A 6 -12.02 -0.80 -18.27
C ALA A 6 -12.16 0.04 -16.99
N ILE A 7 -11.16 0.87 -16.67
CA ILE A 7 -11.21 1.79 -15.54
C ILE A 7 -12.28 2.85 -15.79
N GLU A 8 -12.35 3.43 -16.99
CA GLU A 8 -13.39 4.40 -17.37
C GLU A 8 -14.78 3.81 -17.22
N ALA A 9 -15.02 2.62 -17.77
CA ALA A 9 -16.32 1.95 -17.67
C ALA A 9 -16.75 1.71 -16.21
N MET A 10 -15.80 1.40 -15.32
CA MET A 10 -16.08 1.23 -13.89
C MET A 10 -16.31 2.57 -13.17
N ALA A 11 -15.67 3.64 -13.60
CA ALA A 11 -15.69 4.93 -12.94
C ALA A 11 -16.80 5.85 -13.44
N ALA A 12 -17.23 5.69 -14.69
CA ALA A 12 -18.27 6.51 -15.32
C ALA A 12 -19.62 6.55 -14.56
N PRO A 13 -20.14 5.44 -13.99
CA PRO A 13 -21.37 5.47 -13.19
C PRO A 13 -21.28 6.37 -11.94
N PHE A 14 -20.08 6.71 -11.51
CA PHE A 14 -19.80 7.59 -10.37
C PHE A 14 -19.43 9.01 -10.80
N GLY A 15 -19.63 9.35 -12.08
CA GLY A 15 -19.41 10.69 -12.63
C GLY A 15 -17.95 11.04 -12.92
N TRP A 16 -17.07 10.03 -13.00
CA TRP A 16 -15.70 10.21 -13.44
C TRP A 16 -15.59 10.12 -14.96
N GLN A 17 -14.70 10.91 -15.53
CA GLN A 17 -14.40 10.95 -16.96
C GLN A 17 -12.91 10.70 -17.18
N LEU A 18 -12.57 9.90 -18.20
CA LEU A 18 -11.21 9.61 -18.57
C LEU A 18 -10.68 10.67 -19.56
N ASP A 19 -9.56 11.30 -19.22
CA ASP A 19 -8.71 12.03 -20.13
C ASP A 19 -7.56 11.08 -20.58
N SER A 20 -7.78 10.39 -21.68
CA SER A 20 -6.81 9.38 -22.18
C SER A 20 -5.47 10.00 -22.57
N SER A 21 -5.44 11.27 -22.99
CA SER A 21 -4.20 11.95 -23.39
C SER A 21 -3.26 12.21 -22.22
N ARG A 22 -3.81 12.27 -21.00
CA ARG A 22 -3.08 12.53 -19.76
C ARG A 22 -3.09 11.36 -18.79
N SER A 23 -3.74 10.24 -19.14
CA SER A 23 -3.97 9.11 -18.23
C SER A 23 -4.57 9.54 -16.89
N LEU A 24 -5.65 10.32 -16.96
CA LEU A 24 -6.25 11.00 -15.81
C LEU A 24 -7.75 10.75 -15.74
N LEU A 25 -8.28 10.34 -14.59
CA LEU A 25 -9.70 10.40 -14.30
C LEU A 25 -10.03 11.76 -13.63
N ARG A 26 -11.11 12.40 -14.05
CA ARG A 26 -11.57 13.69 -13.52
C ARG A 26 -13.01 13.62 -13.05
N ARG A 27 -13.27 14.29 -11.92
CA ARG A 27 -14.64 14.53 -11.42
C ARG A 27 -14.67 15.86 -10.68
N GLY A 28 -15.19 16.91 -11.31
CA GLY A 28 -15.12 18.26 -10.78
C GLY A 28 -13.67 18.67 -10.49
N PRO A 29 -13.33 19.11 -9.27
CA PRO A 29 -11.95 19.48 -8.91
C PRO A 29 -11.03 18.28 -8.66
N TRP A 30 -11.58 17.07 -8.56
CA TRP A 30 -10.84 15.87 -8.22
C TRP A 30 -10.18 15.24 -9.44
N GLN A 31 -8.96 14.74 -9.24
CA GLN A 31 -8.18 14.08 -10.28
C GLN A 31 -7.55 12.81 -9.72
N VAL A 32 -7.49 11.75 -10.54
CA VAL A 32 -6.79 10.50 -10.23
C VAL A 32 -5.87 10.17 -11.40
N GLU A 33 -4.57 10.22 -11.17
CA GLU A 33 -3.56 9.79 -12.14
C GLU A 33 -3.57 8.26 -12.27
N LEU A 34 -3.56 7.77 -13.50
CA LEU A 34 -3.45 6.35 -13.80
C LEU A 34 -2.00 6.03 -14.18
N GLY A 35 -1.32 5.21 -13.40
CA GLY A 35 0.08 4.83 -13.65
C GLY A 35 0.24 3.32 -13.80
N TRP A 36 0.78 2.87 -14.93
CA TRP A 36 1.14 1.49 -15.18
C TRP A 36 2.66 1.31 -15.09
N GLY A 37 3.10 0.30 -14.35
CA GLY A 37 4.52 0.04 -14.15
C GLY A 37 5.24 1.09 -13.27
N GLN A 38 4.50 2.03 -12.65
CA GLN A 38 5.04 3.14 -11.88
C GLN A 38 4.79 2.99 -10.37
N PHE A 39 4.49 1.79 -9.89
CA PHE A 39 4.09 1.55 -8.51
C PHE A 39 5.03 2.18 -7.48
N ALA A 40 6.33 1.94 -7.61
CA ALA A 40 7.32 2.48 -6.68
C ALA A 40 7.36 4.02 -6.69
N ALA A 41 7.30 4.65 -7.87
CA ALA A 41 7.32 6.11 -8.00
C ALA A 41 6.06 6.73 -7.37
N ILE A 42 4.88 6.15 -7.64
CA ILE A 42 3.60 6.59 -7.07
C ILE A 42 3.63 6.44 -5.55
N LEU A 43 4.04 5.28 -5.05
CA LEU A 43 4.06 4.99 -3.62
C LEU A 43 5.03 5.92 -2.86
N ASN A 44 6.20 6.23 -3.43
CA ASN A 44 7.14 7.16 -2.82
C ASN A 44 6.56 8.58 -2.68
N ARG A 45 5.76 9.04 -3.65
CA ARG A 45 5.10 10.35 -3.64
C ARG A 45 3.85 10.42 -2.77
N ALA A 46 3.24 9.28 -2.48
CA ALA A 46 2.00 9.22 -1.71
C ALA A 46 2.23 9.58 -0.24
N ASP A 47 1.26 10.27 0.37
CA ASP A 47 1.18 10.47 1.82
C ASP A 47 0.39 9.35 2.51
N LEU A 48 -0.54 8.71 1.81
CA LEU A 48 -1.39 7.63 2.29
C LEU A 48 -1.56 6.60 1.18
N ALA A 49 -1.49 5.32 1.50
CA ALA A 49 -1.78 4.23 0.57
C ALA A 49 -3.18 3.64 0.85
N LEU A 50 -4.02 3.57 -0.18
CA LEU A 50 -5.23 2.76 -0.14
C LEU A 50 -4.91 1.40 -0.77
N ALA A 51 -4.91 0.34 0.03
CA ALA A 51 -4.54 -0.99 -0.41
C ALA A 51 -5.47 -2.06 0.17
N SER A 52 -5.73 -3.10 -0.59
CA SER A 52 -6.62 -4.17 -0.12
C SER A 52 -5.94 -5.14 0.82
N ALA A 53 -4.71 -5.51 0.56
CA ALA A 53 -3.85 -6.41 1.35
C ALA A 53 -2.58 -6.77 0.58
N GLY A 54 -1.69 -7.58 1.20
CA GLY A 54 -0.53 -8.17 0.55
C GLY A 54 0.63 -7.21 0.38
N THR A 55 1.47 -7.50 -0.58
CA THR A 55 2.78 -6.85 -0.80
C THR A 55 2.69 -5.33 -0.92
N ALA A 56 1.60 -4.78 -1.48
CA ALA A 56 1.41 -3.33 -1.58
C ALA A 56 1.32 -2.66 -0.20
N SER A 57 0.61 -3.29 0.75
CA SER A 57 0.51 -2.80 2.13
C SER A 57 1.87 -2.89 2.85
N GLU A 58 2.58 -4.00 2.68
CA GLU A 58 3.91 -4.22 3.26
C GLU A 58 4.92 -3.19 2.74
N GLN A 59 4.94 -2.96 1.43
CA GLN A 59 5.83 -1.98 0.82
C GLN A 59 5.51 -0.55 1.27
N ALA A 60 4.22 -0.20 1.40
CA ALA A 60 3.83 1.10 1.93
C ALA A 60 4.29 1.29 3.39
N VAL A 61 4.08 0.29 4.24
CA VAL A 61 4.56 0.31 5.63
C VAL A 61 6.08 0.40 5.69
N GLY A 62 6.80 -0.37 4.87
CA GLY A 62 8.26 -0.32 4.77
C GLY A 62 8.81 1.05 4.38
N LEU A 63 8.03 1.84 3.63
CA LEU A 63 8.34 3.24 3.28
C LEU A 63 7.82 4.26 4.31
N GLY A 64 7.32 3.80 5.46
CA GLY A 64 6.77 4.67 6.49
C GLY A 64 5.48 5.38 6.08
N LYS A 65 4.71 4.80 5.16
CA LYS A 65 3.42 5.36 4.75
C LYS A 65 2.29 4.72 5.55
N PRO A 66 1.31 5.48 6.04
CA PRO A 66 0.10 4.89 6.57
C PRO A 66 -0.68 4.16 5.48
N VAL A 67 -1.39 3.11 5.86
CA VAL A 67 -2.16 2.27 4.95
C VAL A 67 -3.61 2.22 5.40
N LEU A 68 -4.52 2.53 4.52
CA LEU A 68 -5.94 2.34 4.70
C LEU A 68 -6.38 1.14 3.87
N GLN A 69 -6.75 0.07 4.56
CA GLN A 69 -7.29 -1.11 3.92
C GLN A 69 -8.77 -0.92 3.60
N LEU A 70 -9.15 -1.34 2.40
CA LEU A 70 -10.54 -1.22 1.96
C LEU A 70 -11.35 -2.42 2.44
N CYS A 71 -12.51 -2.15 3.03
CA CYS A 71 -13.48 -3.18 3.33
C CYS A 71 -14.12 -3.70 2.03
N GLY A 72 -14.00 -4.99 1.77
CA GLY A 72 -14.44 -5.62 0.53
C GLY A 72 -15.06 -7.00 0.76
N ARG A 73 -15.26 -7.76 -0.33
CA ARG A 73 -15.73 -9.13 -0.31
C ARG A 73 -14.56 -10.09 -0.57
N GLY A 74 -14.55 -11.22 0.11
CA GLY A 74 -13.52 -12.24 -0.02
C GLY A 74 -12.68 -12.43 1.24
N PRO A 75 -11.83 -13.46 1.29
CA PRO A 75 -11.13 -13.87 2.51
C PRO A 75 -10.15 -12.82 3.02
N GLN A 76 -9.58 -11.99 2.12
CA GLN A 76 -8.62 -10.93 2.47
C GLN A 76 -9.27 -9.60 2.90
N PHE A 77 -10.62 -9.54 2.90
CA PHE A 77 -11.37 -8.34 3.23
C PHE A 77 -12.19 -8.46 4.52
N THR A 78 -11.95 -9.51 5.29
CA THR A 78 -12.65 -9.70 6.56
C THR A 78 -12.06 -8.80 7.66
N ALA A 79 -12.88 -8.41 8.63
CA ALA A 79 -12.40 -7.65 9.80
C ALA A 79 -11.28 -8.40 10.55
N ARG A 80 -11.36 -9.75 10.60
CA ARG A 80 -10.31 -10.58 11.20
C ARG A 80 -8.99 -10.49 10.44
N PHE A 81 -9.05 -10.47 9.11
CA PHE A 81 -7.86 -10.32 8.27
C PHE A 81 -7.25 -8.91 8.44
N ALA A 82 -8.08 -7.86 8.41
CA ALA A 82 -7.63 -6.49 8.65
C ALA A 82 -6.95 -6.33 10.01
N GLU A 83 -7.51 -6.93 11.05
CA GLU A 83 -6.90 -6.91 12.38
C GLU A 83 -5.58 -7.69 12.43
N ALA A 84 -5.48 -8.83 11.75
CA ALA A 84 -4.23 -9.57 11.63
C ALA A 84 -3.14 -8.75 10.92
N GLN A 85 -3.49 -8.05 9.84
CA GLN A 85 -2.59 -7.13 9.14
C GLN A 85 -2.16 -5.96 10.04
N ARG A 86 -3.08 -5.36 10.78
CA ARG A 86 -2.77 -4.29 11.73
C ARG A 86 -1.79 -4.75 12.82
N ARG A 87 -1.96 -5.95 13.36
CA ARG A 87 -1.02 -6.55 14.34
C ARG A 87 0.34 -6.82 13.73
N LEU A 88 0.38 -7.30 12.50
CA LEU A 88 1.62 -7.61 11.79
C LEU A 88 2.38 -6.34 11.40
N LEU A 89 1.69 -5.38 10.78
CA LEU A 89 2.29 -4.22 10.14
C LEU A 89 2.31 -2.96 11.02
N GLY A 90 1.58 -2.98 12.13
CA GLY A 90 1.60 -1.90 13.12
C GLY A 90 0.45 -0.89 13.02
N PRO A 91 0.47 0.15 13.87
CA PRO A 91 -0.64 1.09 14.06
C PRO A 91 -0.86 2.05 12.87
N GLY A 92 0.06 2.12 11.92
CA GLY A 92 -0.13 2.85 10.67
C GLY A 92 -1.13 2.21 9.71
N VAL A 93 -1.59 0.97 10.00
CA VAL A 93 -2.59 0.26 9.19
C VAL A 93 -3.96 0.38 9.83
N SER A 94 -4.95 0.84 9.08
CA SER A 94 -6.35 0.97 9.52
C SER A 94 -7.31 0.40 8.48
N CYS A 95 -8.52 0.05 8.92
CA CYS A 95 -9.60 -0.46 8.08
C CYS A 95 -10.95 -0.12 8.71
N ALA A 96 -11.86 0.44 7.93
CA ALA A 96 -13.26 0.53 8.32
C ALA A 96 -13.91 -0.86 8.24
N THR A 97 -14.71 -1.20 9.24
CA THR A 97 -15.39 -2.51 9.31
C THR A 97 -16.90 -2.36 9.09
N GLY A 98 -17.53 -3.39 8.55
CA GLY A 98 -18.96 -3.43 8.31
C GLY A 98 -19.34 -4.07 6.98
N LYS A 99 -20.54 -3.78 6.49
CA LYS A 99 -21.02 -4.31 5.20
C LYS A 99 -20.31 -3.63 4.04
N PRO A 100 -19.55 -4.36 3.22
CA PRO A 100 -18.83 -3.80 2.08
C PRO A 100 -19.73 -3.00 1.14
N GLY A 101 -19.28 -1.79 0.76
CA GLY A 101 -19.99 -0.91 -0.15
C GLY A 101 -21.20 -0.18 0.47
N SER A 102 -21.49 -0.35 1.76
CA SER A 102 -22.50 0.47 2.42
C SER A 102 -22.04 1.91 2.60
N ALA A 103 -22.99 2.86 2.60
CA ALA A 103 -22.67 4.28 2.81
C ALA A 103 -21.89 4.51 4.14
N ALA A 104 -22.25 3.79 5.20
CA ALA A 104 -21.57 3.88 6.49
C ALA A 104 -20.09 3.45 6.41
N VAL A 105 -19.77 2.35 5.70
CA VAL A 105 -18.38 1.89 5.53
C VAL A 105 -17.60 2.84 4.63
N LEU A 106 -18.22 3.36 3.57
CA LEU A 106 -17.58 4.33 2.68
C LEU A 106 -17.25 5.63 3.45
N GLN A 107 -18.20 6.12 4.25
CA GLN A 107 -17.97 7.30 5.08
C GLN A 107 -16.88 7.07 6.12
N ALA A 108 -16.94 5.97 6.87
CA ALA A 108 -15.90 5.61 7.85
C ALA A 108 -14.51 5.45 7.21
N THR A 109 -14.44 4.94 5.98
CA THR A 109 -13.19 4.85 5.21
C THR A 109 -12.66 6.24 4.87
N ALA A 110 -13.52 7.15 4.44
CA ALA A 110 -13.15 8.53 4.15
C ALA A 110 -12.69 9.28 5.40
N ASP A 111 -13.37 9.07 6.53
CA ASP A 111 -13.02 9.67 7.82
C ASP A 111 -11.64 9.19 8.30
N LEU A 112 -11.32 7.89 8.17
CA LEU A 112 -9.99 7.35 8.46
C LEU A 112 -8.91 7.94 7.55
N ALA A 113 -9.20 8.10 6.26
CA ALA A 113 -8.28 8.76 5.33
C ALA A 113 -7.99 10.20 5.76
N ALA A 114 -9.04 10.95 6.08
CA ALA A 114 -8.93 12.33 6.55
C ALA A 114 -8.13 12.43 7.86
N GLN A 115 -8.34 11.51 8.81
CA GLN A 115 -7.57 11.44 10.07
C GLN A 115 -6.09 11.21 9.82
N HIS A 116 -5.71 10.25 8.96
CA HIS A 116 -4.31 10.01 8.61
C HIS A 116 -3.66 11.22 7.96
N LEU A 117 -4.33 11.85 6.99
CA LEU A 117 -3.81 13.01 6.30
C LEU A 117 -3.69 14.23 7.23
N ALA A 118 -4.67 14.45 8.11
CA ALA A 118 -4.61 15.52 9.11
C ALA A 118 -3.46 15.30 10.10
N ALA A 119 -3.27 14.07 10.60
CA ALA A 119 -2.17 13.74 11.50
C ALA A 119 -0.79 13.96 10.85
N LEU A 120 -0.66 13.68 9.56
CA LEU A 120 0.57 13.94 8.80
C LEU A 120 0.79 15.42 8.49
N ALA A 121 -0.28 16.19 8.32
CA ALA A 121 -0.23 17.63 8.02
C ALA A 121 -0.05 18.49 9.26
N ASP A 122 -0.23 17.94 10.46
CA ASP A 122 -0.07 18.67 11.71
C ASP A 122 1.38 19.22 11.83
N PRO A 123 1.57 20.53 12.03
CA PRO A 123 2.91 21.12 12.04
C PRO A 123 3.74 20.71 13.25
N GLU A 124 3.13 20.37 14.37
CA GLU A 124 3.82 19.98 15.60
C GLU A 124 4.00 18.47 15.71
N ALA A 125 2.91 17.71 15.56
CA ALA A 125 2.90 16.25 15.73
C ALA A 125 3.29 15.48 14.46
N GLY A 126 3.01 16.02 13.27
CA GLY A 126 3.22 15.33 11.99
C GLY A 126 4.66 14.87 11.75
N PRO A 127 5.70 15.68 11.99
CA PRO A 127 7.07 15.24 11.85
C PRO A 127 7.44 14.08 12.77
N ALA A 128 6.93 14.05 13.99
CA ALA A 128 7.14 12.95 14.95
C ALA A 128 6.42 11.68 14.48
N TRP A 129 5.18 11.81 14.01
CA TRP A 129 4.40 10.71 13.47
C TRP A 129 5.06 10.09 12.22
N ARG A 130 5.56 10.90 11.29
CA ARG A 130 6.32 10.41 10.11
C ARG A 130 7.57 9.61 10.53
N ARG A 131 8.33 10.09 11.52
CA ARG A 131 9.49 9.35 12.04
C ARG A 131 9.09 8.03 12.69
N GLN A 132 7.99 8.02 13.44
CA GLN A 132 7.48 6.80 14.06
C GLN A 132 7.04 5.77 13.02
N LEU A 133 6.32 6.19 11.98
CA LEU A 133 5.92 5.31 10.87
C LEU A 133 7.15 4.73 10.14
N ALA A 134 8.18 5.52 9.90
CA ALA A 134 9.42 5.07 9.27
C ALA A 134 10.17 4.05 10.15
N ALA A 135 10.24 4.29 11.45
CA ALA A 135 10.85 3.35 12.40
C ALA A 135 10.09 2.02 12.47
N LEU A 136 8.75 2.09 12.51
CA LEU A 136 7.89 0.89 12.46
C LEU A 136 8.06 0.12 11.14
N GLY A 137 8.19 0.81 10.02
CA GLY A 137 8.47 0.21 8.72
C GLY A 137 9.77 -0.58 8.73
N ALA A 138 10.85 0.02 9.25
CA ALA A 138 12.14 -0.64 9.37
C ALA A 138 12.10 -1.85 10.33
N GLU A 139 11.36 -1.74 11.44
CA GLU A 139 11.20 -2.82 12.41
C GLU A 139 10.40 -4.01 11.84
N ARG A 140 9.29 -3.73 11.14
CA ARG A 140 8.32 -4.76 10.73
C ARG A 140 8.64 -5.41 9.40
N ILE A 141 9.20 -4.64 8.46
CA ILE A 141 9.49 -5.10 7.10
C ILE A 141 10.99 -5.37 6.93
N GLY A 142 11.82 -4.73 7.72
CA GLY A 142 13.27 -4.82 7.64
C GLY A 142 13.91 -3.68 6.84
N ALA A 143 15.24 -3.60 6.97
CA ALA A 143 16.03 -2.62 6.24
C ALA A 143 16.21 -3.03 4.76
N PRO A 144 16.50 -2.07 3.86
CA PRO A 144 16.89 -2.37 2.49
C PRO A 144 18.09 -3.32 2.43
N GLY A 145 18.12 -4.20 1.43
CA GLY A 145 19.25 -5.15 1.23
C GLY A 145 18.98 -6.56 1.74
N GLY A 146 17.81 -6.87 2.29
CA GLY A 146 17.47 -8.22 2.78
C GLY A 146 17.68 -9.33 1.74
N SER A 147 17.34 -9.07 0.47
CA SER A 147 17.59 -10.03 -0.61
C SER A 147 19.09 -10.33 -0.82
N ALA A 148 19.95 -9.32 -0.72
CA ALA A 148 21.40 -9.50 -0.83
C ALA A 148 21.94 -10.28 0.37
N GLN A 149 21.46 -10.00 1.58
CA GLN A 149 21.84 -10.74 2.79
C GLN A 149 21.43 -12.22 2.70
N ILE A 150 20.22 -12.50 2.24
CA ILE A 150 19.73 -13.87 2.02
C ILE A 150 20.58 -14.58 0.97
N ALA A 151 20.88 -13.92 -0.16
CA ALA A 151 21.72 -14.49 -1.20
C ALA A 151 23.13 -14.84 -0.67
N THR A 152 23.75 -13.92 0.08
CA THR A 152 25.05 -14.18 0.74
C THR A 152 24.96 -15.38 1.68
N ALA A 153 23.97 -15.42 2.57
CA ALA A 153 23.80 -16.52 3.51
C ALA A 153 23.54 -17.88 2.82
N ILE A 154 22.87 -17.88 1.66
CA ILE A 154 22.69 -19.08 0.85
C ILE A 154 24.04 -19.52 0.23
N MET A 155 24.76 -18.58 -0.38
CA MET A 155 26.06 -18.89 -1.02
C MET A 155 27.09 -19.42 -0.03
N GLU A 156 27.12 -18.93 1.20
CA GLU A 156 28.00 -19.42 2.27
C GLU A 156 27.66 -20.85 2.69
N ARG A 157 26.45 -21.33 2.46
CA ARG A 157 25.98 -22.67 2.83
C ARG A 157 26.04 -23.69 1.68
N ILE A 158 26.20 -23.23 0.44
CA ILE A 158 26.36 -24.12 -0.70
C ILE A 158 27.80 -24.65 -0.69
N PRO A 159 28.04 -25.99 -0.58
CA PRO A 159 29.37 -26.54 -0.70
C PRO A 159 30.00 -26.16 -2.04
N ALA A 160 31.26 -25.80 -2.05
CA ALA A 160 31.98 -25.60 -3.29
C ALA A 160 31.83 -26.86 -4.16
N PRO A 161 31.62 -26.75 -5.48
CA PRO A 161 31.56 -27.92 -6.35
C PRO A 161 32.87 -28.70 -6.19
N SER A 162 32.75 -29.93 -5.71
CA SER A 162 33.87 -30.85 -5.64
C SER A 162 34.43 -30.99 -7.04
N GLY A 163 35.63 -30.48 -7.26
CA GLY A 163 36.31 -30.54 -8.54
C GLY A 163 36.33 -31.99 -9.02
N GLN A 164 35.65 -32.29 -10.09
CA GLN A 164 35.88 -33.56 -10.81
C GLN A 164 37.25 -33.44 -11.46
N ASN A 165 38.23 -34.02 -10.79
CA ASN A 165 39.48 -34.37 -11.43
C ASN A 165 39.15 -35.44 -12.48
N HIS A 166 39.00 -35.05 -13.72
CA HIS A 166 39.11 -35.94 -14.86
C HIS A 166 40.63 -36.21 -15.07
N GLY A 167 41.10 -37.33 -14.53
CA GLY A 167 42.34 -37.93 -14.90
C GLY A 167 42.17 -38.79 -16.16
#